data_b89f2f1c8cbc609feeff768d6048ff3c
#
_entry.id   b89f2f1c8cbc609feeff768d6048ff3c
#
_cell.length_a   1.000
_cell.length_b   1.000
_cell.length_c   1.000
_cell.angle_alpha   90.00
_cell.angle_beta   90.00
_cell.angle_gamma   90.00
#
_symmetry.space_group_name_H-M   'P 1'
#
loop_
_entity.id
_entity.type
_entity.pdbx_description
1 polymer ?
#
loop_
_entity_poly.entity_id
_entity_poly.type
_entity_poly.pdbx_seq_one_letter_code
_entity_poly.pdbx_strand_id
1 'polypeptide(L)'
;MELLTSFYYTKNQKRQEELITTLKKNLSKQFIHKIHLYITTNDYKKFTESDFINNNNYNKINILIRNHQPTYEELFRVASKLDNKIICICNSDIEFDINNIDILNKLDDSCYFLTRHESDNNHPLIDNFGGSHDAFIFKSNILKDKIKNKDLSYIDYIQNTPGIESLLTIFCIEKLNYKILNPCLEIKLIHHHKSAYRTYNSAKPIGHTHPLRLGGIYANTIWCKYMIYPCRLLD
;
A
#
# COMPACT_ATOMS: atom_id res chain seq x y z
N MET A 1 -2.98 -11.97 -7.77
CA MET A 1 -2.32 -11.06 -6.80
C MET A 1 -3.00 -11.19 -5.44
N GLU A 2 -2.24 -11.08 -4.35
CA GLU A 2 -2.79 -11.01 -2.99
C GLU A 2 -2.54 -9.62 -2.40
N LEU A 3 -3.54 -9.04 -1.72
CA LEU A 3 -3.42 -7.72 -1.09
C LEU A 3 -3.06 -7.84 0.38
N LEU A 4 -2.23 -6.94 0.86
CA LEU A 4 -1.93 -6.70 2.26
C LEU A 4 -2.39 -5.28 2.59
N THR A 5 -3.43 -5.13 3.42
CA THR A 5 -4.00 -3.83 3.75
C THR A 5 -4.55 -3.82 5.16
N SER A 6 -4.75 -2.63 5.72
CA SER A 6 -5.42 -2.46 7.01
C SER A 6 -6.91 -2.18 6.83
N PHE A 7 -7.69 -2.45 7.88
CA PHE A 7 -9.07 -2.03 7.97
C PHE A 7 -9.38 -1.56 9.38
N TYR A 8 -10.15 -0.50 9.51
CA TYR A 8 -10.52 0.09 10.79
C TYR A 8 -11.96 0.62 10.76
N TYR A 9 -12.57 0.72 11.92
CA TYR A 9 -13.86 1.37 12.08
C TYR A 9 -13.68 2.82 12.55
N THR A 10 -14.47 3.70 11.95
CA THR A 10 -14.47 5.13 12.29
C THR A 10 -15.90 5.59 12.61
N LYS A 11 -16.01 6.65 13.45
CA LYS A 11 -17.30 7.31 13.74
C LYS A 11 -17.79 8.16 12.56
N ASN A 12 -16.92 8.49 11.62
CA ASN A 12 -17.32 9.22 10.41
C ASN A 12 -17.97 8.23 9.43
N GLN A 13 -19.28 8.33 9.29
CA GLN A 13 -20.08 7.41 8.48
C GLN A 13 -19.63 7.41 7.01
N LYS A 14 -19.41 8.58 6.41
CA LYS A 14 -18.97 8.68 5.01
C LYS A 14 -17.64 7.96 4.80
N ARG A 15 -16.68 8.16 5.73
CA ARG A 15 -15.40 7.47 5.68
C ARG A 15 -15.55 5.97 5.84
N GLN A 16 -16.43 5.51 6.72
CA GLN A 16 -16.71 4.08 6.90
C GLN A 16 -17.29 3.46 5.64
N GLU A 17 -18.21 4.13 4.98
CA GLU A 17 -18.80 3.70 3.71
C GLU A 17 -17.76 3.61 2.59
N GLU A 18 -16.82 4.57 2.50
CA GLU A 18 -15.69 4.53 1.56
C GLU A 18 -14.85 3.26 1.77
N LEU A 19 -14.43 2.98 3.00
CA LEU A 19 -13.60 1.81 3.32
C LEU A 19 -14.31 0.48 3.01
N ILE A 20 -15.57 0.35 3.37
CA ILE A 20 -16.38 -0.84 3.10
C ILE A 20 -16.58 -1.03 1.59
N THR A 21 -16.90 0.04 0.89
CA THR A 21 -17.12 0.02 -0.57
C THR A 21 -15.84 -0.40 -1.29
N THR A 22 -14.71 0.16 -0.92
CA THR A 22 -13.39 -0.17 -1.50
C THR A 22 -13.04 -1.64 -1.27
N LEU A 23 -13.24 -2.13 -0.05
CA LEU A 23 -12.98 -3.53 0.27
C LEU A 23 -13.88 -4.47 -0.55
N LYS A 24 -15.19 -4.17 -0.67
CA LYS A 24 -16.14 -4.94 -1.50
C LYS A 24 -15.72 -4.97 -2.97
N LYS A 25 -15.35 -3.83 -3.52
CA LYS A 25 -14.89 -3.73 -4.91
C LYS A 25 -13.64 -4.55 -5.16
N ASN A 26 -12.66 -4.49 -4.28
CA ASN A 26 -11.45 -5.31 -4.39
C ASN A 26 -11.73 -6.81 -4.27
N LEU A 27 -12.64 -7.22 -3.40
CA LEU A 27 -13.06 -8.61 -3.27
C LEU A 27 -13.76 -9.16 -4.54
N SER A 28 -14.46 -8.32 -5.29
CA SER A 28 -15.12 -8.71 -6.53
C SER A 28 -14.15 -8.90 -7.70
N LYS A 29 -12.93 -8.37 -7.63
CA LYS A 29 -11.93 -8.49 -8.71
C LYS A 29 -11.38 -9.91 -8.79
N GLN A 30 -11.44 -10.53 -9.97
CA GLN A 30 -10.97 -11.92 -10.17
C GLN A 30 -9.45 -12.06 -10.01
N PHE A 31 -8.67 -11.03 -10.38
CA PHE A 31 -7.23 -11.04 -10.26
C PHE A 31 -6.73 -10.86 -8.81
N ILE A 32 -7.61 -10.48 -7.88
CA ILE A 32 -7.33 -10.48 -6.44
C ILE A 32 -7.77 -11.82 -5.87
N HIS A 33 -6.80 -12.67 -5.53
CA HIS A 33 -7.06 -14.03 -5.05
C HIS A 33 -7.30 -14.06 -3.54
N LYS A 34 -6.61 -13.19 -2.79
CA LYS A 34 -6.72 -13.10 -1.33
C LYS A 34 -6.45 -11.68 -0.85
N ILE A 35 -7.10 -11.28 0.24
CA ILE A 35 -6.85 -10.05 0.97
C ILE A 35 -6.44 -10.42 2.40
N HIS A 36 -5.20 -10.13 2.75
CA HIS A 36 -4.69 -10.22 4.11
C HIS A 36 -5.02 -8.91 4.82
N LEU A 37 -6.03 -8.97 5.67
CA LEU A 37 -6.64 -7.80 6.28
C LEU A 37 -6.14 -7.62 7.70
N TYR A 38 -5.28 -6.61 7.91
CA TYR A 38 -4.92 -6.21 9.27
C TYR A 38 -6.07 -5.46 9.91
N ILE A 39 -6.45 -5.94 11.09
CA ILE A 39 -7.53 -5.33 11.87
C ILE A 39 -7.13 -5.30 13.34
N THR A 40 -7.48 -4.23 14.05
CA THR A 40 -7.23 -4.17 15.49
C THR A 40 -8.19 -5.07 16.25
N THR A 41 -7.79 -5.53 17.42
CA THR A 41 -8.65 -6.35 18.28
C THR A 41 -10.00 -5.68 18.56
N ASN A 42 -10.00 -4.35 18.76
CA ASN A 42 -11.22 -3.58 19.01
C ASN A 42 -12.15 -3.52 17.80
N ASP A 43 -11.59 -3.47 16.60
CA ASP A 43 -12.36 -3.39 15.35
C ASP A 43 -12.79 -4.78 14.86
N TYR A 44 -12.07 -5.83 15.23
CA TYR A 44 -12.36 -7.21 14.82
C TYR A 44 -13.78 -7.64 15.24
N LYS A 45 -14.18 -7.34 16.48
CA LYS A 45 -15.53 -7.65 16.95
C LYS A 45 -16.61 -7.00 16.08
N LYS A 46 -16.47 -5.72 15.80
CA LYS A 46 -17.39 -4.99 14.91
C LYS A 46 -17.41 -5.56 13.49
N PHE A 47 -16.23 -5.97 13.02
CA PHE A 47 -16.08 -6.58 11.70
C PHE A 47 -16.83 -7.90 11.61
N THR A 48 -16.70 -8.78 12.62
CA THR A 48 -17.40 -10.08 12.66
C THR A 48 -18.90 -9.97 12.88
N GLU A 49 -19.38 -8.93 13.55
CA GLU A 49 -20.81 -8.64 13.76
C GLU A 49 -21.45 -7.91 12.57
N SER A 50 -20.67 -7.49 11.58
CA SER A 50 -21.19 -6.77 10.42
C SER A 50 -21.76 -7.71 9.35
N ASP A 51 -22.77 -7.24 8.61
CA ASP A 51 -23.35 -7.95 7.45
C ASP A 51 -22.32 -8.23 6.34
N PHE A 52 -21.13 -7.66 6.46
CA PHE A 52 -20.05 -7.86 5.51
C PHE A 52 -19.57 -9.30 5.45
N ILE A 53 -19.59 -10.02 6.58
CA ILE A 53 -19.12 -11.41 6.71
C ILE A 53 -20.08 -12.40 6.06
N ASN A 54 -21.36 -12.05 6.00
CA ASN A 54 -22.42 -12.94 5.49
C ASN A 54 -22.44 -13.04 3.96
N ASN A 55 -21.53 -12.35 3.25
CA ASN A 55 -21.43 -12.36 1.79
C ASN A 55 -20.42 -13.38 1.25
N ASN A 56 -20.70 -13.94 0.08
CA ASN A 56 -19.98 -15.05 -0.59
C ASN A 56 -18.46 -14.84 -0.84
N ASN A 57 -17.91 -13.66 -0.58
CA ASN A 57 -16.50 -13.34 -0.82
C ASN A 57 -15.60 -13.40 0.43
N TYR A 58 -16.14 -13.82 1.56
CA TYR A 58 -15.38 -13.91 2.82
C TYR A 58 -14.23 -14.93 2.74
N ASN A 59 -14.35 -15.96 1.90
CA ASN A 59 -13.30 -16.95 1.65
C ASN A 59 -11.99 -16.35 1.11
N LYS A 60 -12.06 -15.17 0.51
CA LYS A 60 -10.86 -14.43 0.06
C LYS A 60 -10.19 -13.62 1.19
N ILE A 61 -10.80 -13.47 2.35
CA ILE A 61 -10.24 -12.68 3.44
C ILE A 61 -9.44 -13.57 4.39
N ASN A 62 -8.20 -13.19 4.65
CA ASN A 62 -7.37 -13.72 5.72
C ASN A 62 -7.15 -12.62 6.76
N ILE A 63 -7.72 -12.80 7.95
CA ILE A 63 -7.68 -11.78 8.99
C ILE A 63 -6.41 -11.91 9.82
N LEU A 64 -5.70 -10.79 9.99
CA LEU A 64 -4.50 -10.66 10.80
C LEU A 64 -4.80 -9.69 11.96
N ILE A 65 -5.12 -10.25 13.13
CA ILE A 65 -5.48 -9.46 14.31
C ILE A 65 -4.21 -8.96 15.00
N ARG A 66 -4.19 -7.66 15.35
CA ARG A 66 -3.12 -6.98 16.07
C ARG A 66 -3.71 -5.99 17.08
N ASN A 67 -2.88 -5.55 18.04
CA ASN A 67 -3.29 -4.53 19.01
C ASN A 67 -3.06 -3.11 18.53
N HIS A 68 -2.39 -2.94 17.39
CA HIS A 68 -2.05 -1.66 16.77
C HIS A 68 -2.21 -1.73 15.25
N GLN A 69 -2.16 -0.58 14.60
CA GLN A 69 -2.06 -0.50 13.14
C GLN A 69 -0.72 -1.09 12.67
N PRO A 70 -0.68 -1.79 11.52
CA PRO A 70 0.55 -2.41 11.05
C PRO A 70 1.61 -1.36 10.70
N THR A 71 2.85 -1.69 10.97
CA THR A 71 4.01 -0.95 10.44
C THR A 71 4.43 -1.52 9.08
N TYR A 72 5.18 -0.74 8.29
CA TYR A 72 5.70 -1.27 7.03
C TYR A 72 6.73 -2.39 7.24
N GLU A 73 7.47 -2.40 8.35
CA GLU A 73 8.30 -3.55 8.73
C GLU A 73 7.47 -4.82 8.83
N GLU A 74 6.36 -4.77 9.58
CA GLU A 74 5.47 -5.93 9.75
C GLU A 74 4.86 -6.37 8.42
N LEU A 75 4.41 -5.43 7.60
CA LEU A 75 3.84 -5.71 6.28
C LEU A 75 4.86 -6.39 5.35
N PHE A 76 6.11 -5.92 5.32
CA PHE A 76 7.19 -6.52 4.54
C PHE A 76 7.53 -7.93 5.03
N ARG A 77 7.58 -8.14 6.36
CA ARG A 77 7.82 -9.47 6.95
C ARG A 77 6.69 -10.45 6.62
N VAL A 78 5.44 -10.02 6.65
CA VAL A 78 4.32 -10.89 6.26
C VAL A 78 4.34 -11.16 4.76
N ALA A 79 4.53 -10.14 3.92
CA ALA A 79 4.63 -10.30 2.47
C ALA A 79 5.72 -11.30 2.07
N SER A 80 6.87 -11.27 2.73
CA SER A 80 8.00 -12.16 2.44
C SER A 80 7.77 -13.63 2.84
N LYS A 81 6.78 -13.92 3.69
CA LYS A 81 6.43 -15.28 4.11
C LYS A 81 5.39 -15.96 3.22
N LEU A 82 4.78 -15.22 2.30
CA LEU A 82 3.81 -15.76 1.36
C LEU A 82 4.55 -16.38 0.18
N ASP A 83 4.51 -17.70 0.05
CA ASP A 83 5.33 -18.41 -0.92
C ASP A 83 4.89 -18.14 -2.37
N ASN A 84 5.83 -17.66 -3.18
CA ASN A 84 5.71 -17.46 -4.63
C ASN A 84 4.43 -16.72 -5.08
N LYS A 85 4.13 -15.59 -4.42
CA LYS A 85 2.96 -14.76 -4.72
C LYS A 85 3.37 -13.38 -5.24
N ILE A 86 2.49 -12.79 -6.03
CA ILE A 86 2.51 -11.34 -6.29
C ILE A 86 1.72 -10.70 -5.17
N ILE A 87 2.40 -9.89 -4.35
CA ILE A 87 1.83 -9.24 -3.18
C ILE A 87 1.76 -7.74 -3.43
N CYS A 88 0.65 -7.15 -3.04
CA CYS A 88 0.48 -5.72 -3.04
C CYS A 88 0.21 -5.22 -1.61
N ILE A 89 1.08 -4.37 -1.08
CA ILE A 89 0.84 -3.60 0.14
C ILE A 89 0.17 -2.29 -0.29
N CYS A 90 -1.02 -1.99 0.21
CA CYS A 90 -1.77 -0.80 -0.19
C CYS A 90 -2.55 -0.18 0.97
N ASN A 91 -2.93 1.10 0.78
CA ASN A 91 -3.85 1.79 1.68
C ASN A 91 -5.26 1.20 1.58
N SER A 92 -6.05 1.33 2.66
CA SER A 92 -7.38 0.71 2.79
C SER A 92 -8.47 1.32 1.89
N ASP A 93 -8.20 2.49 1.33
CA ASP A 93 -9.10 3.26 0.47
C ASP A 93 -8.73 3.22 -1.02
N ILE A 94 -7.90 2.27 -1.40
CA ILE A 94 -7.45 2.06 -2.78
C ILE A 94 -8.21 0.91 -3.44
N GLU A 95 -8.94 1.22 -4.51
CA GLU A 95 -9.52 0.23 -5.43
C GLU A 95 -8.57 0.00 -6.60
N PHE A 96 -8.40 -1.25 -7.00
CA PHE A 96 -7.60 -1.63 -8.16
C PHE A 96 -8.45 -1.75 -9.42
N ASP A 97 -7.96 -1.15 -10.51
CA ASP A 97 -8.48 -1.33 -11.85
C ASP A 97 -7.31 -1.67 -12.79
N ILE A 98 -7.23 -2.93 -13.22
CA ILE A 98 -6.17 -3.46 -14.07
C ILE A 98 -6.81 -4.00 -15.35
N ASN A 99 -6.53 -3.35 -16.46
CA ASN A 99 -7.08 -3.74 -17.76
C ASN A 99 -6.36 -4.97 -18.34
N ASN A 100 -5.06 -5.07 -18.15
CA ASN A 100 -4.26 -6.22 -18.58
C ASN A 100 -3.43 -6.77 -17.41
N ILE A 101 -3.79 -7.96 -16.97
CA ILE A 101 -3.14 -8.62 -15.82
C ILE A 101 -1.69 -9.05 -16.13
N ASP A 102 -1.32 -9.20 -17.40
CA ASP A 102 0.03 -9.64 -17.79
C ASP A 102 1.11 -8.66 -17.36
N ILE A 103 0.74 -7.41 -17.08
CA ILE A 103 1.68 -6.43 -16.51
C ILE A 103 2.29 -6.93 -15.19
N LEU A 104 1.56 -7.71 -14.40
CA LEU A 104 2.07 -8.27 -13.15
C LEU A 104 3.15 -9.35 -13.39
N ASN A 105 3.14 -9.98 -14.57
CA ASN A 105 4.17 -10.97 -14.94
C ASN A 105 5.51 -10.31 -15.27
N LYS A 106 5.50 -8.99 -15.62
CA LYS A 106 6.70 -8.21 -15.93
C LYS A 106 7.43 -7.67 -14.68
N LEU A 107 7.02 -8.04 -13.47
CA LEU A 107 7.68 -7.61 -12.23
C LEU A 107 9.15 -8.06 -12.14
N ASP A 108 9.47 -9.26 -12.61
CA ASP A 108 10.78 -9.87 -12.49
C ASP A 108 11.46 -9.60 -11.13
N ASP A 109 12.62 -8.95 -11.09
CA ASP A 109 13.31 -8.50 -9.89
C ASP A 109 13.03 -7.03 -9.53
N SER A 110 12.09 -6.40 -10.24
CA SER A 110 11.61 -5.04 -9.97
C SER A 110 10.48 -5.02 -8.92
N CYS A 111 10.10 -3.85 -8.49
CA CYS A 111 8.85 -3.62 -7.76
C CYS A 111 8.10 -2.43 -8.34
N TYR A 112 6.78 -2.41 -8.17
CA TYR A 112 5.94 -1.31 -8.63
C TYR A 112 5.51 -0.45 -7.46
N PHE A 113 5.79 0.83 -7.56
CA PHE A 113 5.32 1.87 -6.64
C PHE A 113 4.32 2.72 -7.39
N LEU A 114 3.05 2.56 -7.06
CA LEU A 114 1.95 3.07 -7.89
C LEU A 114 1.38 4.37 -7.34
N THR A 115 1.33 5.37 -8.19
CA THR A 115 0.61 6.62 -7.95
C THR A 115 -0.89 6.41 -8.15
N ARG A 116 -1.69 7.07 -7.32
CA ARG A 116 -3.14 6.98 -7.36
C ARG A 116 -3.77 7.87 -8.40
N HIS A 117 -5.01 7.48 -8.76
CA HIS A 117 -5.98 8.28 -9.47
C HIS A 117 -7.08 8.70 -8.50
N GLU A 118 -7.57 9.91 -8.61
CA GLU A 118 -8.69 10.36 -7.79
C GLU A 118 -10.00 9.70 -8.23
N SER A 119 -10.95 9.53 -7.31
CA SER A 119 -12.23 8.86 -7.58
C SER A 119 -13.26 9.76 -8.30
N ASP A 120 -12.83 10.88 -8.84
CA ASP A 120 -13.66 11.78 -9.64
C ASP A 120 -13.95 11.22 -11.05
N ASN A 121 -14.85 11.89 -11.79
CA ASN A 121 -15.17 11.49 -13.15
C ASN A 121 -13.88 11.40 -13.98
N ASN A 122 -13.75 10.30 -14.75
CA ASN A 122 -12.58 9.94 -15.55
C ASN A 122 -11.31 9.53 -14.76
N HIS A 123 -11.37 9.47 -13.44
CA HIS A 123 -10.25 9.05 -12.59
C HIS A 123 -8.91 9.72 -12.96
N PRO A 124 -8.80 11.05 -12.83
CA PRO A 124 -7.57 11.74 -13.18
C PRO A 124 -6.41 11.31 -12.28
N LEU A 125 -5.22 11.20 -12.88
CA LEU A 125 -4.01 10.99 -12.12
C LEU A 125 -3.76 12.21 -11.23
N ILE A 126 -3.31 11.99 -10.00
CA ILE A 126 -2.97 13.11 -9.09
C ILE A 126 -1.82 13.93 -9.66
N ASP A 127 -1.91 15.27 -9.59
CA ASP A 127 -0.93 16.18 -10.19
C ASP A 127 0.48 16.04 -9.63
N ASN A 128 0.59 15.80 -8.33
CA ASN A 128 1.89 15.58 -7.66
C ASN A 128 2.22 14.10 -7.54
N PHE A 129 2.44 13.43 -8.65
CA PHE A 129 2.69 11.99 -8.69
C PHE A 129 4.07 11.56 -8.20
N GLY A 130 5.06 12.43 -8.23
CA GLY A 130 6.47 12.04 -8.02
C GLY A 130 6.86 11.61 -6.62
N GLY A 131 6.00 11.78 -5.64
CA GLY A 131 6.27 11.41 -4.24
C GLY A 131 5.10 10.74 -3.52
N SER A 132 3.97 10.48 -4.21
CA SER A 132 2.79 9.87 -3.61
C SER A 132 2.55 8.49 -4.22
N HIS A 133 2.82 7.46 -3.44
CA HIS A 133 2.61 6.07 -3.82
C HIS A 133 1.71 5.40 -2.78
N ASP A 134 0.52 4.98 -3.21
CA ASP A 134 -0.50 4.39 -2.33
C ASP A 134 -0.54 2.86 -2.38
N ALA A 135 0.26 2.25 -3.26
CA ALA A 135 0.41 0.80 -3.35
C ALA A 135 1.81 0.39 -3.82
N PHE A 136 2.28 -0.73 -3.29
CA PHE A 136 3.62 -1.30 -3.50
C PHE A 136 3.49 -2.77 -3.86
N ILE A 137 3.90 -3.16 -5.10
CA ILE A 137 3.75 -4.53 -5.61
C ILE A 137 5.12 -5.21 -5.70
N PHE A 138 5.21 -6.42 -5.17
CA PHE A 138 6.41 -7.24 -5.10
C PHE A 138 6.12 -8.70 -5.47
N LYS A 139 7.13 -9.42 -5.95
CA LYS A 139 7.17 -10.89 -5.87
C LYS A 139 7.67 -11.29 -4.48
N SER A 140 6.90 -12.08 -3.74
CA SER A 140 7.18 -12.43 -2.34
C SER A 140 8.51 -13.19 -2.16
N ASN A 141 8.85 -14.09 -3.07
CA ASN A 141 10.11 -14.81 -3.06
C ASN A 141 11.31 -13.85 -3.25
N ILE A 142 11.22 -12.92 -4.19
CA ILE A 142 12.26 -11.90 -4.40
C ILE A 142 12.37 -10.99 -3.18
N LEU A 143 11.24 -10.53 -2.63
CA LEU A 143 11.23 -9.74 -1.40
C LEU A 143 11.89 -10.48 -0.24
N LYS A 144 11.58 -11.77 -0.05
CA LYS A 144 12.16 -12.63 0.97
C LYS A 144 13.67 -12.65 0.91
N ASP A 145 14.22 -12.83 -0.30
CA ASP A 145 15.67 -12.86 -0.50
C ASP A 145 16.32 -11.50 -0.26
N LYS A 146 15.66 -10.42 -0.74
CA LYS A 146 16.20 -9.06 -0.60
C LYS A 146 16.19 -8.55 0.84
N ILE A 147 15.20 -8.91 1.66
CA ILE A 147 15.16 -8.48 3.08
C ILE A 147 15.94 -9.41 4.01
N LYS A 148 16.43 -10.55 3.52
CA LYS A 148 17.25 -11.46 4.30
C LYS A 148 18.49 -10.73 4.84
N ASN A 149 18.66 -10.77 6.16
CA ASN A 149 19.76 -10.08 6.86
C ASN A 149 19.77 -8.54 6.72
N LYS A 150 18.63 -7.94 6.36
CA LYS A 150 18.49 -6.48 6.34
C LYS A 150 17.83 -5.98 7.62
N ASP A 151 18.30 -4.84 8.08
CA ASP A 151 17.65 -4.12 9.17
C ASP A 151 16.38 -3.42 8.62
N LEU A 152 15.22 -3.90 9.04
CA LEU A 152 13.91 -3.35 8.65
C LEU A 152 13.43 -2.24 9.60
N SER A 153 14.15 -1.95 10.68
CA SER A 153 13.78 -0.85 11.60
C SER A 153 13.70 0.51 10.90
N TYR A 154 14.38 0.67 9.76
CA TYR A 154 14.28 1.84 8.91
C TYR A 154 12.86 2.12 8.40
N ILE A 155 12.03 1.11 8.29
CA ILE A 155 10.64 1.20 7.81
C ILE A 155 9.62 0.79 8.90
N ASP A 156 10.04 0.75 10.15
CA ASP A 156 9.15 0.48 11.29
C ASP A 156 8.30 1.70 11.64
N TYR A 157 7.47 2.11 10.69
CA TYR A 157 6.51 3.19 10.81
C TYR A 157 5.12 2.71 10.46
N ILE A 158 4.14 3.19 11.21
CA ILE A 158 2.72 2.89 10.99
C ILE A 158 2.33 3.29 9.56
N GLN A 159 1.58 2.43 8.89
CA GLN A 159 0.97 2.70 7.59
C GLN A 159 0.24 4.05 7.61
N ASN A 160 0.31 4.82 6.54
CA ASN A 160 -0.22 6.18 6.40
C ASN A 160 0.51 7.27 7.23
N THR A 161 1.69 7.01 7.78
CA THR A 161 2.50 8.09 8.35
C THR A 161 3.01 9.00 7.24
N PRO A 162 2.80 10.33 7.33
CA PRO A 162 3.25 11.25 6.27
C PRO A 162 4.74 11.13 5.98
N GLY A 163 5.10 10.99 4.71
CA GLY A 163 6.50 10.86 4.26
C GLY A 163 7.04 9.43 4.21
N ILE A 164 6.26 8.44 4.64
CA ILE A 164 6.71 7.04 4.64
C ILE A 164 6.94 6.52 3.22
N GLU A 165 6.15 6.95 2.23
CA GLU A 165 6.29 6.51 0.85
C GLU A 165 7.68 6.88 0.30
N SER A 166 8.15 8.09 0.59
CA SER A 166 9.50 8.53 0.20
C SER A 166 10.60 7.70 0.89
N LEU A 167 10.40 7.38 2.17
CA LEU A 167 11.32 6.55 2.93
C LEU A 167 11.37 5.12 2.37
N LEU A 168 10.21 4.54 2.04
CA LEU A 168 10.12 3.22 1.40
C LEU A 168 10.82 3.21 0.05
N THR A 169 10.66 4.28 -0.75
CA THR A 169 11.35 4.42 -2.04
C THR A 169 12.86 4.36 -1.85
N ILE A 170 13.41 5.16 -0.92
CA ILE A 170 14.83 5.17 -0.59
C ILE A 170 15.29 3.79 -0.09
N PHE A 171 14.54 3.20 0.84
CA PHE A 171 14.86 1.90 1.40
C PHE A 171 14.90 0.80 0.33
N CYS A 172 13.91 0.75 -0.54
CA CYS A 172 13.86 -0.24 -1.62
C CYS A 172 14.97 -0.07 -2.64
N ILE A 173 15.34 1.17 -3.00
CA ILE A 173 16.44 1.42 -3.93
C ILE A 173 17.80 1.14 -3.26
N GLU A 174 18.09 1.79 -2.13
CA GLU A 174 19.43 1.82 -1.56
C GLU A 174 19.78 0.60 -0.70
N LYS A 175 18.79 0.04 0.01
CA LYS A 175 19.02 -1.09 0.92
C LYS A 175 18.64 -2.43 0.30
N LEU A 176 17.58 -2.47 -0.50
CA LEU A 176 17.11 -3.69 -1.13
C LEU A 176 17.55 -3.84 -2.60
N ASN A 177 18.13 -2.80 -3.18
CA ASN A 177 18.57 -2.81 -4.59
C ASN A 177 17.45 -3.23 -5.55
N TYR A 178 16.26 -2.64 -5.39
CA TYR A 178 15.16 -2.79 -6.32
C TYR A 178 15.25 -1.77 -7.45
N LYS A 179 14.92 -2.20 -8.66
CA LYS A 179 14.46 -1.30 -9.72
C LYS A 179 12.99 -0.97 -9.44
N ILE A 180 12.68 0.30 -9.21
CA ILE A 180 11.30 0.74 -8.96
C ILE A 180 10.72 1.28 -10.27
N LEU A 181 9.51 0.84 -10.60
CA LEU A 181 8.72 1.28 -11.75
C LEU A 181 7.35 1.76 -11.27
N ASN A 182 6.74 2.67 -12.03
CA ASN A 182 5.41 3.23 -11.72
C ASN A 182 4.44 3.07 -12.89
N PRO A 183 3.98 1.85 -13.20
CA PRO A 183 3.05 1.61 -14.28
C PRO A 183 1.60 1.98 -13.93
N CYS A 184 1.39 3.13 -13.29
CA CYS A 184 0.07 3.61 -12.87
C CYS A 184 -0.86 3.99 -14.04
N LEU A 185 -0.34 4.09 -15.26
CA LEU A 185 -1.14 4.28 -16.46
C LEU A 185 -1.84 3.01 -16.92
N GLU A 186 -1.36 1.85 -16.47
CA GLU A 186 -1.89 0.52 -16.81
C GLU A 186 -2.54 -0.18 -15.59
N ILE A 187 -1.98 0.07 -14.39
CA ILE A 187 -2.54 -0.35 -13.11
C ILE A 187 -3.11 0.88 -12.42
N LYS A 188 -4.40 1.13 -12.59
CA LYS A 188 -5.04 2.28 -11.96
C LYS A 188 -5.37 1.98 -10.51
N LEU A 189 -4.96 2.86 -9.63
CA LEU A 189 -5.35 2.90 -8.22
C LEU A 189 -6.39 3.99 -8.03
N ILE A 190 -7.63 3.65 -7.78
CA ILE A 190 -8.70 4.62 -7.56
C ILE A 190 -8.81 4.90 -6.06
N HIS A 191 -8.54 6.13 -5.67
CA HIS A 191 -8.51 6.56 -4.28
C HIS A 191 -9.87 7.05 -3.81
N HIS A 192 -10.52 6.28 -2.93
CA HIS A 192 -11.83 6.58 -2.35
C HIS A 192 -11.68 7.38 -1.05
N HIS A 193 -11.47 8.69 -1.13
CA HIS A 193 -11.32 9.56 0.03
C HIS A 193 -11.96 10.94 -0.18
N LYS A 194 -13.28 10.98 -0.40
CA LYS A 194 -14.04 12.23 -0.55
C LYS A 194 -14.48 12.84 0.78
N SER A 195 -14.42 12.08 1.87
CA SER A 195 -14.86 12.52 3.20
C SER A 195 -13.96 13.58 3.85
N ALA A 196 -12.76 13.82 3.31
CA ALA A 196 -11.72 14.69 3.89
C ALA A 196 -11.33 14.34 5.35
N TYR A 197 -11.83 13.24 5.88
CA TYR A 197 -11.52 12.79 7.23
C TYR A 197 -10.12 12.17 7.31
N ARG A 198 -9.27 12.70 8.18
CA ARG A 198 -7.91 12.21 8.41
C ARG A 198 -7.75 11.73 9.85
N THR A 199 -7.10 10.59 10.04
CA THR A 199 -6.81 10.01 11.37
C THR A 199 -5.42 10.37 11.89
N TYR A 200 -4.59 10.98 11.06
CA TYR A 200 -3.22 11.36 11.41
C TYR A 200 -3.05 12.87 11.50
N ASN A 201 -2.11 13.29 12.35
CA ASN A 201 -1.73 14.68 12.43
C ASN A 201 -0.63 14.97 11.38
N SER A 202 -0.95 15.75 10.36
CA SER A 202 -0.03 16.15 9.29
C SER A 202 1.13 17.03 9.76
N ALA A 203 1.09 17.53 11.01
CA ALA A 203 2.09 18.45 11.55
C ALA A 203 3.46 17.81 11.85
N LYS A 204 3.60 16.47 11.82
CA LYS A 204 4.86 15.78 12.11
C LYS A 204 5.18 14.73 11.04
N PRO A 205 5.56 15.12 9.82
CA PRO A 205 6.02 14.17 8.82
C PRO A 205 7.34 13.52 9.26
N ILE A 206 7.54 12.26 8.84
CA ILE A 206 8.84 11.60 8.97
C ILE A 206 9.87 12.43 8.23
N GLY A 207 10.95 12.80 8.85
CA GLY A 207 12.02 13.48 8.13
C GLY A 207 12.90 14.38 8.97
N HIS A 208 12.39 14.91 10.10
CA HIS A 208 13.21 15.75 10.96
C HIS A 208 14.11 14.97 11.91
N THR A 209 13.85 13.68 12.17
CA THR A 209 14.53 12.87 13.19
C THR A 209 15.04 11.52 12.72
N HIS A 210 14.89 11.15 11.44
CA HIS A 210 15.19 9.79 10.98
C HIS A 210 16.70 9.56 10.78
N PRO A 211 17.24 8.39 11.24
CA PRO A 211 18.67 8.04 11.10
C PRO A 211 19.14 7.78 9.66
N LEU A 212 18.24 7.61 8.68
CA LEU A 212 18.58 7.68 7.25
C LEU A 212 18.92 9.10 6.78
N ARG A 213 19.26 9.99 7.70
CA ARG A 213 19.96 11.23 7.39
C ARG A 213 21.29 10.90 6.72
N LEU A 214 21.22 10.67 5.44
CA LEU A 214 22.40 10.67 4.59
C LEU A 214 22.91 12.10 4.52
N GLY A 215 23.84 12.44 5.43
CA GLY A 215 24.63 13.67 5.32
C GLY A 215 23.89 14.99 5.54
N GLY A 216 22.99 15.11 6.52
CA GLY A 216 22.42 16.41 6.94
C GLY A 216 21.42 17.03 5.96
N ILE A 217 20.92 16.29 5.01
CA ILE A 217 19.94 16.77 4.03
C ILE A 217 18.54 16.75 4.66
N TYR A 218 17.89 17.91 4.71
CA TYR A 218 16.55 18.11 5.27
C TYR A 218 15.47 17.32 4.53
N ALA A 219 14.36 17.05 5.20
CA ALA A 219 13.20 16.30 4.69
C ALA A 219 12.75 16.71 3.28
N ASN A 220 12.83 17.99 2.94
CA ASN A 220 12.49 18.51 1.61
C ASN A 220 13.37 17.97 0.47
N THR A 221 14.59 17.55 0.77
CA THR A 221 15.51 16.97 -0.22
C THR A 221 15.34 15.47 -0.37
N ILE A 222 14.85 14.76 0.65
CA ILE A 222 14.49 13.34 0.55
C ILE A 222 13.33 13.16 -0.42
N TRP A 223 12.33 14.06 -0.39
CA TRP A 223 11.18 14.04 -1.31
C TRP A 223 11.58 14.16 -2.78
N CYS A 224 12.70 14.80 -3.06
CA CYS A 224 13.17 15.05 -4.43
C CYS A 224 14.24 14.09 -4.91
N LYS A 225 14.80 13.23 -4.04
CA LYS A 225 15.96 12.39 -4.42
C LYS A 225 15.59 11.32 -5.44
N TYR A 226 14.42 10.73 -5.30
CA TYR A 226 13.92 9.69 -6.21
C TYR A 226 12.48 9.99 -6.63
N MET A 227 12.33 10.57 -7.81
CA MET A 227 11.04 10.78 -8.45
C MET A 227 10.75 9.58 -9.36
N ILE A 228 9.71 8.81 -9.01
CA ILE A 228 9.33 7.65 -9.80
C ILE A 228 8.15 8.05 -10.71
N TYR A 229 8.47 8.39 -11.94
CA TYR A 229 7.49 8.86 -12.90
C TYR A 229 6.59 7.76 -13.43
N PRO A 230 5.32 8.08 -13.80
CA PRO A 230 4.45 7.18 -14.53
C PRO A 230 5.13 6.63 -15.79
N CYS A 231 4.99 5.33 -16.01
CA CYS A 231 5.52 4.68 -17.20
C CYS A 231 4.50 3.68 -17.78
N ARG A 232 4.74 3.25 -19.03
CA ARG A 232 4.08 2.11 -19.65
C ARG A 232 5.06 0.96 -19.78
N LEU A 233 4.59 -0.26 -19.66
CA LEU A 233 5.40 -1.49 -19.73
C LEU A 233 4.93 -2.43 -20.83
N LEU A 234 3.80 -2.15 -21.45
CA LEU A 234 3.15 -3.03 -22.42
C LEU A 234 3.32 -2.56 -23.89
N ASP A 235 4.19 -1.59 -24.13
CA ASP A 235 4.54 -1.15 -25.49
C ASP A 235 5.59 -2.08 -26.10
#